data_75eff471aa7775aba91c5f8aa9e600c3
#
_entry.id   75eff471aa7775aba91c5f8aa9e600c3
#
_cell.length_a   1.000
_cell.length_b   1.000
_cell.length_c   1.000
_cell.angle_alpha   90.00
_cell.angle_beta   90.00
_cell.angle_gamma   90.00
#
_symmetry.space_group_name_H-M   'P 1'
#
loop_
_entity.id
_entity.type
_entity.pdbx_description
1 polymer ?
#
loop_
_entity_poly.entity_id
_entity_poly.type
_entity_poly.pdbx_seq_one_letter_code
_entity_poly.pdbx_strand_id
1 'polypeptide(L)'
;VLYVLVTPKVEVAIDGQDVSVVNDVEKNETKHDSQKNDLYKENTVCMNLKSKTKQDVINEMVELLDKNGILNNKNEFKKEILEREELSSTGFGNGIAIPHAKTSAVKIPRVAVGISKDGFDFDSVDGNKANLIFMIAAGDDDNDLHLKTLSHLAQNLMDDEFVKEILNSKSKKEIVQLLSR
;
A
#
# COMPACT_ATOMS: atom_id res chain seq x y z
N VAL A 1 23.25 9.97 -3.32
CA VAL A 1 23.23 9.94 -4.79
C VAL A 1 21.93 10.59 -5.22
N LEU A 2 22.09 11.75 -5.88
CA LEU A 2 20.99 12.62 -6.31
C LEU A 2 20.40 12.05 -7.60
N TYR A 3 19.12 11.62 -7.57
CA TYR A 3 18.40 11.28 -8.80
C TYR A 3 17.81 12.55 -9.41
N VAL A 4 18.35 12.93 -10.56
CA VAL A 4 17.82 14.00 -11.40
C VAL A 4 16.63 13.43 -12.16
N LEU A 5 15.44 14.00 -11.94
CA LEU A 5 14.26 13.76 -12.78
C LEU A 5 14.50 14.36 -14.17
N VAL A 6 14.72 13.51 -15.16
CA VAL A 6 14.72 13.92 -16.56
C VAL A 6 13.27 13.93 -17.05
N THR A 7 12.74 15.14 -17.25
CA THR A 7 11.48 15.30 -17.98
C THR A 7 11.74 15.15 -19.48
N PRO A 8 10.95 14.35 -20.22
CA PRO A 8 11.09 14.31 -21.68
C PRO A 8 10.59 15.62 -22.27
N LYS A 9 11.48 16.31 -22.99
CA LYS A 9 11.10 17.41 -23.89
C LYS A 9 10.36 16.81 -25.08
N VAL A 10 9.12 17.19 -25.25
CA VAL A 10 8.37 16.94 -26.48
C VAL A 10 8.75 18.05 -27.47
N GLU A 11 9.53 17.73 -28.50
CA GLU A 11 9.67 18.58 -29.69
C GLU A 11 8.44 18.36 -30.57
N VAL A 12 7.66 19.41 -30.75
CA VAL A 12 6.54 19.45 -31.72
C VAL A 12 7.08 19.87 -33.06
N ALA A 13 7.20 18.92 -33.98
CA ALA A 13 7.35 19.24 -35.39
C ALA A 13 5.96 19.52 -35.97
N ILE A 14 5.77 20.75 -36.46
CA ILE A 14 4.57 21.17 -37.18
C ILE A 14 4.77 20.86 -38.66
N ASP A 15 4.14 19.82 -39.16
CA ASP A 15 3.75 19.78 -40.58
C ASP A 15 2.38 19.08 -40.68
N GLY A 16 1.52 19.70 -41.45
CA GLY A 16 0.08 19.46 -41.45
C GLY A 16 -0.32 18.09 -41.99
N GLN A 17 -1.14 17.40 -41.28
CA GLN A 17 -2.37 16.75 -41.71
C GLN A 17 -2.95 15.87 -40.59
N ASP A 18 -4.21 16.10 -40.30
CA ASP A 18 -5.23 15.32 -39.64
C ASP A 18 -5.00 14.79 -38.21
N VAL A 19 -5.73 15.44 -37.32
CA VAL A 19 -5.87 15.17 -35.89
C VAL A 19 -6.85 14.03 -35.68
N SER A 20 -6.31 12.89 -35.21
CA SER A 20 -7.08 11.90 -34.47
C SER A 20 -6.26 11.32 -33.29
N VAL A 21 -5.88 12.20 -32.36
CA VAL A 21 -5.22 11.82 -31.11
C VAL A 21 -5.95 12.49 -29.95
N VAL A 22 -7.15 12.02 -29.66
CA VAL A 22 -7.86 12.42 -28.42
C VAL A 22 -8.69 11.24 -27.91
N ASN A 23 -8.10 10.09 -27.58
CA ASN A 23 -8.85 9.05 -26.85
C ASN A 23 -8.02 8.12 -25.97
N ASP A 24 -6.68 8.24 -25.93
CA ASP A 24 -5.88 7.31 -25.15
C ASP A 24 -5.55 7.80 -23.73
N VAL A 25 -5.67 9.11 -23.45
CA VAL A 25 -5.39 9.67 -22.12
C VAL A 25 -6.56 9.40 -21.16
N GLU A 26 -7.81 9.56 -21.61
CA GLU A 26 -9.00 9.30 -20.77
C GLU A 26 -9.19 7.80 -20.44
N LYS A 27 -8.76 6.89 -21.33
CA LYS A 27 -8.82 5.45 -21.04
C LYS A 27 -7.79 4.98 -20.02
N ASN A 28 -6.67 5.68 -19.87
CA ASN A 28 -5.66 5.34 -18.87
C ASN A 28 -6.01 5.87 -17.49
N GLU A 29 -6.63 7.05 -17.38
CA GLU A 29 -7.07 7.60 -16.09
C GLU A 29 -8.24 6.80 -15.50
N THR A 30 -9.21 6.38 -16.30
CA THR A 30 -10.36 5.58 -15.84
C THR A 30 -9.98 4.16 -15.42
N LYS A 31 -8.95 3.56 -16.03
CA LYS A 31 -8.42 2.26 -15.59
C LYS A 31 -7.61 2.39 -14.28
N HIS A 32 -6.92 3.50 -14.08
CA HIS A 32 -6.13 3.74 -12.89
C HIS A 32 -7.01 3.97 -11.66
N ASP A 33 -8.09 4.74 -11.80
CA ASP A 33 -9.04 5.00 -10.71
C ASP A 33 -9.84 3.76 -10.31
N SER A 34 -10.23 2.91 -11.26
CA SER A 34 -10.93 1.65 -10.94
C SER A 34 -10.02 0.64 -10.23
N GLN A 35 -8.73 0.57 -10.58
CA GLN A 35 -7.76 -0.30 -9.92
C GLN A 35 -7.44 0.16 -8.49
N LYS A 36 -7.39 1.47 -8.25
CA LYS A 36 -7.15 2.07 -6.94
C LYS A 36 -8.28 1.72 -5.95
N ASN A 37 -9.52 1.79 -6.41
CA ASN A 37 -10.70 1.45 -5.62
C ASN A 37 -10.78 -0.04 -5.27
N ASP A 38 -10.09 -0.92 -5.98
CA ASP A 38 -10.06 -2.35 -5.71
C ASP A 38 -8.97 -2.77 -4.72
N LEU A 39 -7.97 -1.93 -4.46
CA LEU A 39 -6.89 -2.25 -3.51
C LEU A 39 -7.32 -2.13 -2.05
N TYR A 40 -8.26 -1.26 -1.73
CA TYR A 40 -8.72 -0.99 -0.37
C TYR A 40 -10.17 -1.44 -0.19
N LYS A 41 -10.41 -2.36 0.73
CA LYS A 41 -11.75 -2.87 1.04
C LYS A 41 -11.95 -2.95 2.56
N GLU A 42 -13.17 -2.70 3.01
CA GLU A 42 -13.52 -2.70 4.43
C GLU A 42 -13.20 -4.03 5.13
N ASN A 43 -13.32 -5.15 4.42
CA ASN A 43 -13.06 -6.49 4.97
C ASN A 43 -11.57 -6.76 5.23
N THR A 44 -10.66 -5.95 4.68
CA THR A 44 -9.22 -6.00 4.97
C THR A 44 -8.74 -4.83 5.85
N VAL A 45 -9.65 -4.20 6.59
CA VAL A 45 -9.34 -3.17 7.59
C VAL A 45 -9.58 -3.74 9.00
N CYS A 46 -8.57 -3.65 9.87
CA CYS A 46 -8.63 -3.95 11.30
C CYS A 46 -8.45 -2.66 12.12
N MET A 47 -9.53 -2.16 12.73
CA MET A 47 -9.51 -0.92 13.51
C MET A 47 -8.96 -1.07 14.93
N ASN A 48 -8.65 -2.28 15.36
CA ASN A 48 -8.19 -2.54 16.73
C ASN A 48 -7.31 -3.79 16.77
N LEU A 49 -6.06 -3.62 16.30
CA LEU A 49 -5.03 -4.65 16.41
C LEU A 49 -4.77 -5.02 17.88
N LYS A 50 -4.63 -6.30 18.14
CA LYS A 50 -4.40 -6.85 19.49
C LYS A 50 -2.93 -7.11 19.78
N SER A 51 -2.18 -7.39 18.73
CA SER A 51 -0.77 -7.74 18.78
C SER A 51 0.10 -6.56 19.19
N LYS A 52 1.22 -6.83 19.86
CA LYS A 52 2.14 -5.83 20.39
C LYS A 52 3.55 -5.96 19.84
N THR A 53 3.89 -7.11 19.28
CA THR A 53 5.20 -7.37 18.69
C THR A 53 5.12 -7.40 17.17
N LYS A 54 6.21 -7.09 16.49
CA LYS A 54 6.33 -7.14 15.02
C LYS A 54 5.84 -8.46 14.45
N GLN A 55 6.29 -9.59 15.02
CA GLN A 55 5.94 -10.92 14.55
C GLN A 55 4.43 -11.19 14.67
N ASP A 56 3.82 -10.81 15.80
CA ASP A 56 2.41 -11.07 16.05
C ASP A 56 1.52 -10.15 15.19
N VAL A 57 1.93 -8.90 14.98
CA VAL A 57 1.21 -7.96 14.10
C VAL A 57 1.25 -8.45 12.65
N ILE A 58 2.40 -8.92 12.17
CA ILE A 58 2.51 -9.53 10.83
C ILE A 58 1.57 -10.75 10.74
N ASN A 59 1.55 -11.62 11.75
CA ASN A 59 0.65 -12.77 11.78
C ASN A 59 -0.82 -12.34 11.71
N GLU A 60 -1.22 -11.37 12.53
CA GLU A 60 -2.59 -10.87 12.60
C GLU A 60 -3.04 -10.28 11.23
N MET A 61 -2.16 -9.55 10.56
CA MET A 61 -2.45 -8.97 9.25
C MET A 61 -2.49 -10.03 8.13
N VAL A 62 -1.60 -11.01 8.15
CA VAL A 62 -1.63 -12.15 7.22
C VAL A 62 -2.91 -12.97 7.38
N GLU A 63 -3.34 -13.25 8.62
CA GLU A 63 -4.62 -13.91 8.89
C GLU A 63 -5.82 -13.11 8.37
N LEU A 64 -5.78 -11.78 8.47
CA LEU A 64 -6.82 -10.92 7.94
C LEU A 64 -6.94 -11.05 6.41
N LEU A 65 -5.81 -11.07 5.70
CA LEU A 65 -5.78 -11.27 4.24
C LEU A 65 -6.27 -12.67 3.86
N ASP A 66 -5.78 -13.70 4.54
CA ASP A 66 -6.13 -15.10 4.25
C ASP A 66 -7.61 -15.38 4.44
N LYS A 67 -8.20 -14.95 5.56
CA LYS A 67 -9.64 -15.11 5.86
C LYS A 67 -10.55 -14.43 4.82
N ASN A 68 -10.03 -13.44 4.12
CA ASN A 68 -10.77 -12.73 3.07
C ASN A 68 -10.46 -13.24 1.65
N GLY A 69 -9.78 -14.40 1.53
CA GLY A 69 -9.54 -15.05 0.25
C GLY A 69 -8.54 -14.34 -0.65
N ILE A 70 -7.67 -13.52 -0.07
CA ILE A 70 -6.67 -12.72 -0.79
C ILE A 70 -5.44 -13.55 -1.16
N LEU A 71 -5.13 -14.57 -0.38
CA LEU A 71 -3.93 -15.37 -0.54
C LEU A 71 -4.23 -16.74 -1.18
N ASN A 72 -3.32 -17.21 -2.03
CA ASN A 72 -3.27 -18.59 -2.51
C ASN A 72 -2.58 -19.50 -1.48
N ASN A 73 -1.53 -18.95 -0.84
CA ASN A 73 -0.72 -19.67 0.13
C ASN A 73 -0.29 -18.72 1.26
N LYS A 74 -0.98 -18.82 2.39
CA LYS A 74 -0.73 -17.99 3.57
C LYS A 74 0.70 -18.14 4.11
N ASN A 75 1.20 -19.37 4.20
CA ASN A 75 2.51 -19.63 4.79
C ASN A 75 3.65 -19.07 3.91
N GLU A 76 3.51 -19.19 2.60
CA GLU A 76 4.46 -18.65 1.64
C GLU A 76 4.43 -17.11 1.67
N PHE A 77 3.25 -16.49 1.64
CA PHE A 77 3.14 -15.03 1.75
C PHE A 77 3.76 -14.51 3.05
N LYS A 78 3.46 -15.15 4.18
CA LYS A 78 4.07 -14.79 5.47
C LYS A 78 5.59 -14.90 5.44
N LYS A 79 6.12 -15.96 4.85
CA LYS A 79 7.57 -16.16 4.70
C LYS A 79 8.20 -15.02 3.91
N GLU A 80 7.63 -14.65 2.75
CA GLU A 80 8.12 -13.55 1.93
C GLU A 80 8.10 -12.20 2.67
N ILE A 81 7.05 -11.91 3.43
CA ILE A 81 6.99 -10.72 4.29
C ILE A 81 8.15 -10.71 5.31
N LEU A 82 8.38 -11.84 5.99
CA LEU A 82 9.43 -11.93 7.01
C LEU A 82 10.83 -11.84 6.41
N GLU A 83 11.10 -12.50 5.29
CA GLU A 83 12.37 -12.42 4.57
C GLU A 83 12.64 -10.97 4.11
N ARG A 84 11.61 -10.25 3.65
CA ARG A 84 11.72 -8.83 3.30
C ARG A 84 12.05 -7.97 4.53
N GLU A 85 11.45 -8.24 5.67
CA GLU A 85 11.70 -7.52 6.94
C GLU A 85 13.10 -7.78 7.50
N GLU A 86 13.68 -8.97 7.27
CA GLU A 86 15.05 -9.29 7.67
C GLU A 86 16.10 -8.45 6.94
N LEU A 87 15.84 -8.02 5.71
CA LEU A 87 16.76 -7.15 4.94
C LEU A 87 16.85 -5.75 5.55
N SER A 88 15.75 -5.18 5.92
CA SER A 88 15.63 -3.94 6.68
C SER A 88 14.17 -3.77 7.13
N SER A 89 13.95 -3.17 8.29
CA SER A 89 12.60 -2.91 8.78
C SER A 89 11.83 -2.00 7.82
N THR A 90 10.56 -2.33 7.59
CA THR A 90 9.60 -1.47 6.90
C THR A 90 8.81 -0.56 7.88
N GLY A 91 9.25 -0.47 9.14
CA GLY A 91 8.82 0.56 10.08
C GLY A 91 9.30 1.93 9.60
N PHE A 92 8.42 2.65 8.92
CA PHE A 92 8.73 3.90 8.21
C PHE A 92 9.11 5.05 9.16
N GLY A 93 8.74 4.97 10.43
CA GLY A 93 8.75 6.05 11.40
C GLY A 93 7.40 6.77 11.45
N ASN A 94 7.29 7.81 12.27
CA ASN A 94 6.04 8.56 12.48
C ASN A 94 4.83 7.67 12.83
N GLY A 95 5.05 6.54 13.49
CA GLY A 95 4.01 5.62 13.88
C GLY A 95 3.47 4.72 12.76
N ILE A 96 4.21 4.55 11.65
CA ILE A 96 3.75 3.84 10.46
C ILE A 96 4.67 2.66 10.11
N ALA A 97 4.08 1.54 9.72
CA ALA A 97 4.77 0.38 9.15
C ALA A 97 4.13 -0.02 7.80
N ILE A 98 4.96 -0.42 6.82
CA ILE A 98 4.49 -0.78 5.47
C ILE A 98 5.12 -2.12 5.03
N PRO A 99 4.84 -3.25 5.71
CA PRO A 99 5.29 -4.55 5.24
C PRO A 99 4.64 -4.88 3.90
N HIS A 100 5.44 -5.42 2.99
CA HIS A 100 4.97 -5.69 1.63
C HIS A 100 5.69 -6.91 1.03
N ALA A 101 4.98 -7.64 0.20
CA ALA A 101 5.54 -8.72 -0.60
C ALA A 101 4.87 -8.77 -1.98
N LYS A 102 5.68 -9.18 -2.97
CA LYS A 102 5.26 -9.48 -4.32
C LYS A 102 5.58 -10.95 -4.59
N THR A 103 4.55 -11.77 -4.76
CA THR A 103 4.69 -13.22 -4.80
C THR A 103 3.48 -13.90 -5.43
N SER A 104 3.67 -15.07 -6.05
CA SER A 104 2.60 -15.93 -6.55
C SER A 104 1.65 -16.44 -5.45
N ALA A 105 2.04 -16.32 -4.19
CA ALA A 105 1.19 -16.62 -3.04
C ALA A 105 0.00 -15.67 -2.89
N VAL A 106 -0.03 -14.56 -3.63
CA VAL A 106 -1.15 -13.60 -3.67
C VAL A 106 -2.09 -13.95 -4.82
N LYS A 107 -3.38 -14.10 -4.48
CA LYS A 107 -4.45 -14.36 -5.45
C LYS A 107 -5.05 -13.08 -6.03
N ILE A 108 -5.23 -12.08 -5.17
CA ILE A 108 -5.86 -10.80 -5.52
C ILE A 108 -5.02 -9.69 -4.90
N PRO A 109 -4.52 -8.71 -5.69
CA PRO A 109 -3.81 -7.56 -5.12
C PRO A 109 -4.65 -6.84 -4.06
N ARG A 110 -4.05 -6.55 -2.90
CA ARG A 110 -4.77 -5.95 -1.77
C ARG A 110 -3.84 -5.23 -0.82
N VAL A 111 -4.35 -4.16 -0.22
CA VAL A 111 -3.73 -3.52 0.95
C VAL A 111 -4.60 -3.80 2.17
N ALA A 112 -4.02 -4.46 3.16
CA ALA A 112 -4.65 -4.59 4.46
C ALA A 112 -4.20 -3.43 5.36
N VAL A 113 -5.13 -2.87 6.12
CA VAL A 113 -4.89 -1.73 7.02
C VAL A 113 -5.17 -2.14 8.45
N GLY A 114 -4.23 -1.85 9.35
CA GLY A 114 -4.38 -2.14 10.77
C GLY A 114 -4.09 -0.92 11.63
N ILE A 115 -4.91 -0.69 12.65
CA ILE A 115 -4.77 0.40 13.61
C ILE A 115 -4.62 -0.18 15.02
N SER A 116 -3.63 0.32 15.78
CA SER A 116 -3.44 0.02 17.19
C SER A 116 -3.39 1.31 17.99
N LYS A 117 -4.28 1.46 18.98
CA LYS A 117 -4.30 2.65 19.86
C LYS A 117 -3.06 2.73 20.75
N ASP A 118 -2.60 1.59 21.26
CA ASP A 118 -1.46 1.54 22.18
C ASP A 118 -0.11 1.45 21.45
N GLY A 119 -0.16 1.25 20.14
CA GLY A 119 0.99 1.00 19.31
C GLY A 119 1.59 -0.40 19.49
N PHE A 120 2.46 -0.78 18.57
CA PHE A 120 3.23 -2.02 18.56
C PHE A 120 4.67 -1.73 18.17
N ASP A 121 5.58 -2.56 18.65
CA ASP A 121 6.97 -2.50 18.25
C ASP A 121 7.13 -3.10 16.84
N PHE A 122 7.72 -2.32 15.92
CA PHE A 122 7.97 -2.74 14.55
C PHE A 122 9.41 -2.49 14.10
N ASP A 123 10.34 -2.32 15.04
CA ASP A 123 11.72 -1.92 14.75
C ASP A 123 11.79 -0.68 13.85
N SER A 124 10.94 0.31 14.12
CA SER A 124 10.84 1.52 13.30
C SER A 124 12.16 2.29 13.30
N VAL A 125 12.48 2.96 12.17
CA VAL A 125 13.73 3.68 11.97
C VAL A 125 13.95 4.82 12.97
N ASP A 126 12.88 5.38 13.56
CA ASP A 126 12.90 6.42 14.59
C ASP A 126 12.87 5.87 16.02
N GLY A 127 12.86 4.54 16.20
CA GLY A 127 12.80 3.87 17.50
C GLY A 127 11.44 3.95 18.20
N ASN A 128 10.42 4.55 17.56
CA ASN A 128 9.08 4.68 18.12
C ASN A 128 8.17 3.50 17.73
N LYS A 129 7.13 3.31 18.54
CA LYS A 129 6.07 2.34 18.19
C LYS A 129 5.29 2.80 16.97
N ALA A 130 4.82 1.84 16.17
CA ALA A 130 3.85 2.09 15.11
C ALA A 130 2.42 1.97 15.65
N ASN A 131 1.52 2.80 15.13
CA ASN A 131 0.09 2.77 15.41
C ASN A 131 -0.73 2.37 14.19
N LEU A 132 -0.12 2.48 13.01
CA LEU A 132 -0.75 2.25 11.71
C LEU A 132 0.13 1.31 10.88
N ILE A 133 -0.48 0.27 10.31
CA ILE A 133 0.19 -0.67 9.42
C ILE A 133 -0.57 -0.83 8.12
N PHE A 134 0.16 -0.80 7.00
CA PHE A 134 -0.32 -1.12 5.67
C PHE A 134 0.43 -2.35 5.17
N MET A 135 -0.23 -3.49 5.09
CA MET A 135 0.36 -4.70 4.50
C MET A 135 -0.05 -4.81 3.04
N ILE A 136 0.93 -4.68 2.13
CA ILE A 136 0.68 -4.72 0.69
C ILE A 136 0.95 -6.11 0.16
N ALA A 137 -0.10 -6.73 -0.39
CA ALA A 137 -0.05 -8.00 -1.08
C ALA A 137 -0.18 -7.78 -2.59
N ALA A 138 0.86 -8.13 -3.36
CA ALA A 138 0.88 -8.04 -4.82
C ALA A 138 1.26 -9.38 -5.45
N GLY A 139 0.65 -9.71 -6.59
CA GLY A 139 1.01 -10.88 -7.39
C GLY A 139 2.29 -10.66 -8.20
N ASP A 140 2.86 -11.75 -8.73
CA ASP A 140 4.10 -11.68 -9.52
C ASP A 140 3.96 -10.84 -10.79
N ASP A 141 2.78 -10.82 -11.38
CA ASP A 141 2.47 -10.08 -12.61
C ASP A 141 2.13 -8.60 -12.35
N ASP A 142 2.03 -8.18 -11.08
CA ASP A 142 1.59 -6.84 -10.66
C ASP A 142 2.74 -5.83 -10.44
N ASN A 143 3.82 -5.89 -11.23
CA ASN A 143 5.02 -5.06 -11.04
C ASN A 143 4.73 -3.57 -10.89
N ASP A 144 3.98 -3.01 -11.84
CA ASP A 144 3.67 -1.58 -11.85
C ASP A 144 2.71 -1.20 -10.73
N LEU A 145 1.73 -2.06 -10.44
CA LEU A 145 0.75 -1.84 -9.39
C LEU A 145 1.39 -1.79 -8.00
N HIS A 146 2.30 -2.73 -7.72
CA HIS A 146 3.04 -2.78 -6.45
C HIS A 146 3.84 -1.50 -6.22
N LEU A 147 4.66 -1.10 -7.19
CA LEU A 147 5.51 0.10 -7.09
C LEU A 147 4.69 1.38 -7.00
N LYS A 148 3.62 1.50 -7.79
CA LYS A 148 2.71 2.65 -7.73
C LYS A 148 1.98 2.74 -6.40
N THR A 149 1.53 1.62 -5.86
CA THR A 149 0.86 1.55 -4.56
C THR A 149 1.79 1.99 -3.44
N LEU A 150 3.02 1.46 -3.41
CA LEU A 150 4.05 1.86 -2.44
C LEU A 150 4.36 3.35 -2.52
N SER A 151 4.60 3.86 -3.72
CA SER A 151 4.93 5.27 -3.94
C SER A 151 3.78 6.19 -3.51
N HIS A 152 2.55 5.86 -3.88
CA HIS A 152 1.37 6.64 -3.53
C HIS A 152 1.11 6.65 -2.02
N LEU A 153 1.18 5.49 -1.38
CA LEU A 153 1.07 5.41 0.08
C LEU A 153 2.17 6.22 0.77
N ALA A 154 3.43 6.05 0.36
CA ALA A 154 4.54 6.77 0.97
C ALA A 154 4.35 8.29 0.86
N GLN A 155 3.90 8.80 -0.28
CA GLN A 155 3.62 10.22 -0.48
C GLN A 155 2.50 10.73 0.45
N ASN A 156 1.38 10.02 0.52
CA ASN A 156 0.23 10.43 1.34
C ASN A 156 0.55 10.35 2.84
N LEU A 157 1.35 9.34 3.25
CA LEU A 157 1.72 9.13 4.65
C LEU A 157 2.81 10.09 5.16
N MET A 158 3.39 10.91 4.26
CA MET A 158 4.21 12.07 4.66
C MET A 158 3.37 13.26 5.13
N ASP A 159 2.07 13.26 4.88
CA ASP A 159 1.15 14.27 5.36
C ASP A 159 0.59 13.86 6.73
N ASP A 160 1.03 14.53 7.78
CA ASP A 160 0.60 14.29 9.16
C ASP A 160 -0.91 14.45 9.36
N GLU A 161 -1.57 15.34 8.61
CA GLU A 161 -3.02 15.54 8.70
C GLU A 161 -3.75 14.33 8.10
N PHE A 162 -3.29 13.79 6.98
CA PHE A 162 -3.84 12.58 6.40
C PHE A 162 -3.74 11.37 7.33
N VAL A 163 -2.58 11.21 7.98
CA VAL A 163 -2.37 10.14 8.98
C VAL A 163 -3.32 10.31 10.17
N LYS A 164 -3.49 11.55 10.67
CA LYS A 164 -4.44 11.85 11.75
C LYS A 164 -5.89 11.56 11.34
N GLU A 165 -6.29 11.89 10.10
CA GLU A 165 -7.63 11.56 9.60
C GLU A 165 -7.88 10.05 9.64
N ILE A 166 -6.92 9.23 9.18
CA ILE A 166 -7.02 7.77 9.24
C ILE A 166 -7.14 7.28 10.68
N LEU A 167 -6.26 7.72 11.58
CA LEU A 167 -6.25 7.30 12.98
C LEU A 167 -7.51 7.72 13.75
N ASN A 168 -8.15 8.83 13.37
CA ASN A 168 -9.37 9.34 13.95
C ASN A 168 -10.66 8.82 13.31
N SER A 169 -10.57 8.07 12.22
CA SER A 169 -11.71 7.48 11.52
C SER A 169 -12.55 6.61 12.45
N LYS A 170 -13.88 6.70 12.32
CA LYS A 170 -14.83 5.98 13.17
C LYS A 170 -15.33 4.68 12.55
N SER A 171 -15.06 4.47 11.26
CA SER A 171 -15.49 3.28 10.54
C SER A 171 -14.45 2.84 9.51
N LYS A 172 -14.49 1.55 9.16
CA LYS A 172 -13.70 0.98 8.08
C LYS A 172 -13.99 1.66 6.74
N LYS A 173 -15.23 2.04 6.53
CA LYS A 173 -15.69 2.76 5.33
C LYS A 173 -14.98 4.11 5.17
N GLU A 174 -14.87 4.88 6.25
CA GLU A 174 -14.13 6.16 6.23
C GLU A 174 -12.68 5.96 5.85
N ILE A 175 -12.01 4.96 6.42
CA ILE A 175 -10.61 4.63 6.10
C ILE A 175 -10.45 4.28 4.62
N VAL A 176 -11.33 3.42 4.08
CA VAL A 176 -11.30 3.05 2.66
C VAL A 176 -11.54 4.27 1.76
N GLN A 177 -12.47 5.15 2.12
CA GLN A 177 -12.74 6.38 1.37
C GLN A 177 -11.55 7.34 1.37
N LEU A 178 -10.86 7.49 2.50
CA LEU A 178 -9.65 8.32 2.60
C LEU A 178 -8.53 7.80 1.70
N LEU A 179 -8.28 6.48 1.73
CA LEU A 179 -7.21 5.83 0.96
C LEU A 179 -7.51 5.75 -0.55
N SER A 180 -8.77 5.88 -0.95
CA SER A 180 -9.21 5.81 -2.35
C SER A 180 -9.27 7.18 -3.05
N ARG A 181 -8.92 8.26 -2.34
CA ARG A 181 -8.87 9.65 -2.87
C ARG A 181 -7.76 9.91 -3.87
#